data_8e8ae17c18a151dc15afe6c841ce746c
#
_entry.id   8e8ae17c18a151dc15afe6c841ce746c
#
_cell.length_a   1.000
_cell.length_b   1.000
_cell.length_c   1.000
_cell.angle_alpha   90.00
_cell.angle_beta   90.00
_cell.angle_gamma   90.00
#
_symmetry.space_group_name_H-M   'P 1'
#
loop_
_entity.id
_entity.type
_entity.pdbx_description
1 polymer ?
#
loop_
_entity_poly.entity_id
_entity_poly.type
_entity_poly.pdbx_seq_one_letter_code
_entity_poly.pdbx_strand_id
1 'polypeptide(L)'
;MGRSKHLPVPPRTDTDALVEAWGTRIEPTLFQLALVHRSYANEAGGIANNERLEFLGDSVLSIVIAQKLYEQYPDVAESDLSRMRAATVSQQPLAAAARRIGLGDFVFLGKGESTHGGRDKDSILSDTFEALIGATYLTSGLEEARRVILARLGFLLADAPSRGQHQDWKTLLVEYSQSKGLGEVSYEVEGEGPDHQRVFTARAYVSESSEALGEGRASSKKHAENAAAQDAMKRLAADEE
;
A
#
# COMPACT_ATOMS: atom_id res chain seq x y z
N MET A 1 6.64 38.64 24.75
CA MET A 1 7.39 37.43 25.17
C MET A 1 6.66 36.21 24.61
N GLY A 2 7.13 35.70 23.44
CA GLY A 2 6.57 34.48 22.84
C GLY A 2 6.98 33.27 23.66
N ARG A 3 6.02 32.49 24.13
CA ARG A 3 6.29 31.17 24.70
C ARG A 3 7.06 30.35 23.65
N SER A 4 8.29 29.98 23.93
CA SER A 4 9.02 28.99 23.17
C SER A 4 8.14 27.74 23.08
N LYS A 5 7.59 27.46 21.90
CA LYS A 5 6.85 26.23 21.68
C LYS A 5 7.87 25.11 21.69
N HIS A 6 7.92 24.35 22.78
CA HIS A 6 8.66 23.10 22.81
C HIS A 6 8.06 22.16 21.77
N LEU A 7 8.78 21.94 20.70
CA LEU A 7 8.42 20.97 19.66
C LEU A 7 8.61 19.55 20.21
N PRO A 8 7.74 18.60 19.85
CA PRO A 8 7.90 17.22 20.26
C PRO A 8 9.22 16.63 19.72
N VAL A 9 9.92 15.92 20.56
CA VAL A 9 11.11 15.15 20.16
C VAL A 9 10.65 13.70 19.88
N PRO A 10 11.16 13.01 18.85
CA PRO A 10 10.83 11.62 18.62
C PRO A 10 11.27 10.74 19.80
N PRO A 11 10.59 9.61 20.09
CA PRO A 11 10.92 8.69 21.18
C PRO A 11 12.33 8.16 21.12
N ARG A 12 12.86 7.98 19.89
CA ARG A 12 14.21 7.52 19.65
C ARG A 12 15.01 8.56 18.86
N THR A 13 16.16 8.89 19.38
CA THR A 13 17.14 9.80 18.75
C THR A 13 18.44 9.09 18.39
N ASP A 14 18.57 7.82 18.78
CA ASP A 14 19.69 6.95 18.37
C ASP A 14 19.46 6.48 16.92
N THR A 15 19.90 7.31 15.99
CA THR A 15 19.75 7.07 14.55
C THR A 15 20.60 5.91 14.03
N ASP A 16 21.64 5.48 14.75
CA ASP A 16 22.47 4.35 14.32
C ASP A 16 21.67 3.05 14.26
N ALA A 17 20.74 2.85 15.20
CA ALA A 17 19.83 1.70 15.18
C ALA A 17 18.89 1.71 13.96
N LEU A 18 18.42 2.88 13.52
CA LEU A 18 17.61 2.98 12.30
C LEU A 18 18.47 2.75 11.05
N VAL A 19 19.70 3.26 11.00
CA VAL A 19 20.63 3.02 9.89
C VAL A 19 20.93 1.52 9.75
N GLU A 20 21.17 0.82 10.86
CA GLU A 20 21.38 -0.63 10.88
C GLU A 20 20.12 -1.36 10.39
N ALA A 21 18.94 -1.02 10.93
CA ALA A 21 17.68 -1.59 10.52
C ALA A 21 17.31 -1.25 9.05
N TRP A 22 17.71 -0.10 8.53
CA TRP A 22 17.54 0.29 7.13
C TRP A 22 18.49 -0.48 6.21
N GLY A 23 19.70 -0.75 6.66
CA GLY A 23 20.68 -1.59 5.99
C GLY A 23 21.66 -0.85 5.08
N THR A 24 21.64 0.48 5.09
CA THR A 24 22.66 1.32 4.45
C THR A 24 22.77 2.69 5.11
N ARG A 25 23.91 3.35 4.94
CA ARG A 25 24.09 4.73 5.38
C ARG A 25 23.52 5.70 4.34
N ILE A 26 22.88 6.74 4.83
CA ILE A 26 22.34 7.85 4.03
C ILE A 26 23.13 9.10 4.44
N GLU A 27 23.30 10.03 3.51
CA GLU A 27 23.90 11.34 3.83
C GLU A 27 23.11 11.98 4.99
N PRO A 28 23.80 12.47 6.06
CA PRO A 28 23.12 12.87 7.30
C PRO A 28 22.03 13.91 7.14
N THR A 29 22.21 14.88 6.24
CA THR A 29 21.18 15.93 6.00
C THR A 29 19.95 15.36 5.31
N LEU A 30 20.14 14.47 4.33
CA LEU A 30 19.03 13.79 3.63
C LEU A 30 18.31 12.80 4.56
N PHE A 31 19.08 12.09 5.40
CA PHE A 31 18.50 11.18 6.39
C PHE A 31 17.62 11.91 7.40
N GLN A 32 18.11 13.01 7.96
CA GLN A 32 17.33 13.82 8.88
C GLN A 32 16.09 14.40 8.19
N LEU A 33 16.23 14.92 6.96
CA LEU A 33 15.11 15.46 6.19
C LEU A 33 14.04 14.42 5.92
N ALA A 34 14.42 13.17 5.60
CA ALA A 34 13.47 12.08 5.38
C ALA A 34 12.60 11.78 6.60
N LEU A 35 13.09 12.05 7.81
CA LEU A 35 12.36 11.83 9.05
C LEU A 35 11.48 13.02 9.47
N VAL A 36 11.50 14.15 8.78
CA VAL A 36 10.72 15.35 9.14
C VAL A 36 9.37 15.34 8.41
N HIS A 37 8.31 15.00 9.13
CA HIS A 37 6.95 15.10 8.60
C HIS A 37 6.47 16.56 8.53
N ARG A 38 5.61 16.89 7.56
CA ARG A 38 5.07 18.24 7.33
C ARG A 38 4.42 18.88 8.57
N SER A 39 3.81 18.11 9.45
CA SER A 39 3.20 18.64 10.66
C SER A 39 4.24 19.25 11.61
N TYR A 40 5.40 18.59 11.73
CA TYR A 40 6.53 19.13 12.50
C TYR A 40 7.12 20.37 11.81
N ALA A 41 7.34 20.29 10.51
CA ALA A 41 7.89 21.40 9.73
C ALA A 41 7.06 22.68 9.86
N ASN A 42 5.73 22.56 9.81
CA ASN A 42 4.82 23.68 9.99
C ASN A 42 4.91 24.30 11.40
N GLU A 43 4.98 23.48 12.43
CA GLU A 43 5.11 23.95 13.82
C GLU A 43 6.52 24.55 14.09
N ALA A 44 7.53 24.09 13.34
CA ALA A 44 8.91 24.57 13.41
C ALA A 44 9.16 25.88 12.63
N GLY A 45 8.12 26.53 12.11
CA GLY A 45 8.23 27.80 11.39
C GLY A 45 8.38 27.65 9.88
N GLY A 46 7.98 26.51 9.30
CA GLY A 46 7.98 26.26 7.87
C GLY A 46 9.33 25.77 7.34
N ILE A 47 10.03 24.95 8.11
CA ILE A 47 11.28 24.32 7.64
C ILE A 47 10.97 23.28 6.56
N ALA A 48 12.03 22.77 5.89
CA ALA A 48 11.90 21.70 4.92
C ALA A 48 11.36 20.41 5.57
N ASN A 49 10.57 19.65 4.80
CA ASN A 49 9.95 18.38 5.17
C ASN A 49 10.28 17.28 4.14
N ASN A 50 9.79 16.07 4.37
CA ASN A 50 10.11 14.89 3.60
C ASN A 50 9.33 14.73 2.27
N GLU A 51 8.29 15.51 1.99
CA GLU A 51 7.40 15.32 0.82
C GLU A 51 8.13 15.25 -0.54
N ARG A 52 9.21 16.02 -0.71
CA ARG A 52 9.99 15.96 -1.95
C ARG A 52 10.84 14.69 -2.07
N LEU A 53 11.31 14.16 -0.95
CA LEU A 53 12.03 12.87 -0.91
C LEU A 53 11.05 11.71 -1.11
N GLU A 54 9.86 11.76 -0.53
CA GLU A 54 8.75 10.84 -0.75
C GLU A 54 8.41 10.74 -2.25
N PHE A 55 8.14 11.88 -2.91
CA PHE A 55 7.86 11.92 -4.35
C PHE A 55 8.94 11.22 -5.19
N LEU A 56 10.22 11.46 -4.89
CA LEU A 56 11.32 10.81 -5.59
C LEU A 56 11.41 9.32 -5.24
N GLY A 57 11.20 8.99 -3.97
CA GLY A 57 11.27 7.64 -3.46
C GLY A 57 10.19 6.73 -4.04
N ASP A 58 8.94 7.20 -4.17
CA ASP A 58 7.86 6.49 -4.86
C ASP A 58 8.26 6.11 -6.30
N SER A 59 8.84 7.05 -7.05
CA SER A 59 9.28 6.80 -8.40
C SER A 59 10.40 5.75 -8.47
N VAL A 60 11.38 5.83 -7.57
CA VAL A 60 12.48 4.84 -7.46
C VAL A 60 11.94 3.48 -7.03
N LEU A 61 11.04 3.43 -6.06
CA LEU A 61 10.37 2.22 -5.61
C LEU A 61 9.59 1.56 -6.75
N SER A 62 8.79 2.34 -7.47
CA SER A 62 7.97 1.88 -8.58
C SER A 62 8.80 1.23 -9.69
N ILE A 63 9.93 1.83 -10.10
CA ILE A 63 10.78 1.24 -11.15
C ILE A 63 11.47 -0.03 -10.67
N VAL A 64 11.96 -0.08 -9.43
CA VAL A 64 12.63 -1.27 -8.88
C VAL A 64 11.67 -2.44 -8.77
N ILE A 65 10.46 -2.22 -8.27
CA ILE A 65 9.46 -3.29 -8.14
C ILE A 65 8.93 -3.71 -9.51
N ALA A 66 8.68 -2.77 -10.43
CA ALA A 66 8.27 -3.10 -11.80
C ALA A 66 9.30 -3.98 -12.51
N GLN A 67 10.58 -3.62 -12.45
CA GLN A 67 11.65 -4.42 -13.04
C GLN A 67 11.71 -5.82 -12.40
N LYS A 68 11.63 -5.91 -11.07
CA LYS A 68 11.68 -7.20 -10.37
C LYS A 68 10.53 -8.12 -10.77
N LEU A 69 9.30 -7.58 -10.87
CA LEU A 69 8.13 -8.33 -11.31
C LEU A 69 8.25 -8.77 -12.77
N TYR A 70 8.70 -7.90 -13.66
CA TYR A 70 8.92 -8.20 -15.07
C TYR A 70 9.91 -9.36 -15.26
N GLU A 71 11.03 -9.34 -14.52
CA GLU A 71 12.05 -10.40 -14.58
C GLU A 71 11.57 -11.72 -13.96
N GLN A 72 10.77 -11.64 -12.90
CA GLN A 72 10.34 -12.83 -12.16
C GLN A 72 9.14 -13.54 -12.80
N TYR A 73 8.31 -12.81 -13.56
CA TYR A 73 7.07 -13.30 -14.15
C TYR A 73 7.00 -13.00 -15.66
N PRO A 74 7.85 -13.66 -16.50
CA PRO A 74 7.99 -13.33 -17.92
C PRO A 74 6.73 -13.59 -18.75
N ASP A 75 5.88 -14.53 -18.31
CA ASP A 75 4.68 -14.95 -19.04
C ASP A 75 3.39 -14.29 -18.53
N VAL A 76 3.50 -13.39 -17.53
CA VAL A 76 2.34 -12.73 -16.92
C VAL A 76 1.96 -11.49 -17.71
N ALA A 77 0.66 -11.30 -17.97
CA ALA A 77 0.14 -10.16 -18.71
C ALA A 77 0.46 -8.82 -18.01
N GLU A 78 0.59 -7.74 -18.77
CA GLU A 78 0.88 -6.39 -18.25
C GLU A 78 -0.12 -5.95 -17.18
N SER A 79 -1.41 -6.21 -17.38
CA SER A 79 -2.47 -5.88 -16.43
C SER A 79 -2.26 -6.53 -15.05
N ASP A 80 -1.75 -7.76 -15.01
CA ASP A 80 -1.44 -8.47 -13.77
C ASP A 80 -0.16 -7.92 -13.13
N LEU A 81 0.89 -7.68 -13.92
CA LEU A 81 2.11 -7.06 -13.42
C LEU A 81 1.83 -5.68 -12.82
N SER A 82 0.97 -4.88 -13.44
CA SER A 82 0.54 -3.58 -12.91
C SER A 82 -0.25 -3.71 -11.60
N ARG A 83 -1.14 -4.71 -11.48
CA ARG A 83 -1.86 -5.01 -10.22
C ARG A 83 -0.91 -5.48 -9.12
N MET A 84 0.01 -6.39 -9.43
CA MET A 84 1.01 -6.90 -8.48
C MET A 84 1.91 -5.78 -7.97
N ARG A 85 2.35 -4.89 -8.85
CA ARG A 85 3.11 -3.70 -8.46
C ARG A 85 2.29 -2.82 -7.51
N ALA A 86 1.08 -2.41 -7.92
CA ALA A 86 0.22 -1.55 -7.10
C ALA A 86 -0.05 -2.16 -5.72
N ALA A 87 -0.30 -3.46 -5.63
CA ALA A 87 -0.50 -4.16 -4.37
C ALA A 87 0.76 -4.21 -3.49
N THR A 88 1.95 -4.18 -4.10
CA THR A 88 3.23 -4.23 -3.37
C THR A 88 3.65 -2.86 -2.84
N VAL A 89 3.43 -1.78 -3.63
CA VAL A 89 3.87 -0.41 -3.29
C VAL A 89 2.76 0.44 -2.69
N SER A 90 1.60 -0.13 -2.38
CA SER A 90 0.51 0.61 -1.73
C SER A 90 0.82 0.93 -0.27
N GLN A 91 0.09 1.88 0.29
CA GLN A 91 0.28 2.42 1.64
C GLN A 91 0.41 1.35 2.74
N GLN A 92 -0.48 0.36 2.76
CA GLN A 92 -0.49 -0.65 3.84
C GLN A 92 0.75 -1.55 3.85
N PRO A 93 1.20 -2.16 2.74
CA PRO A 93 2.44 -2.91 2.69
C PRO A 93 3.68 -2.10 3.07
N LEU A 94 3.78 -0.85 2.61
CA LEU A 94 4.90 0.03 2.96
C LEU A 94 4.90 0.39 4.45
N ALA A 95 3.73 0.70 5.01
CA ALA A 95 3.59 0.94 6.45
C ALA A 95 3.96 -0.32 7.27
N ALA A 96 3.58 -1.50 6.81
CA ALA A 96 4.00 -2.75 7.45
C ALA A 96 5.52 -2.95 7.41
N ALA A 97 6.18 -2.62 6.30
CA ALA A 97 7.64 -2.64 6.19
C ALA A 97 8.30 -1.61 7.11
N ALA A 98 7.74 -0.40 7.20
CA ALA A 98 8.18 0.65 8.10
C ALA A 98 8.10 0.23 9.58
N ARG A 99 7.01 -0.44 9.98
CA ARG A 99 6.84 -0.99 11.34
C ARG A 99 7.89 -2.04 11.67
N ARG A 100 8.27 -2.89 10.72
CA ARG A 100 9.30 -3.93 10.94
C ARG A 100 10.65 -3.36 11.33
N ILE A 101 10.95 -2.14 10.95
CA ILE A 101 12.19 -1.45 11.30
C ILE A 101 12.00 -0.41 12.42
N GLY A 102 10.81 -0.32 13.02
CA GLY A 102 10.51 0.64 14.09
C GLY A 102 10.56 2.11 13.64
N LEU A 103 10.29 2.39 12.34
CA LEU A 103 10.48 3.71 11.75
C LEU A 103 9.71 4.81 12.47
N GLY A 104 8.49 4.56 12.93
CA GLY A 104 7.63 5.55 13.57
C GLY A 104 8.24 6.21 14.81
N ASP A 105 9.12 5.51 15.53
CA ASP A 105 9.77 6.04 16.73
C ASP A 105 10.79 7.15 16.42
N PHE A 106 11.26 7.25 15.19
CA PHE A 106 12.26 8.21 14.74
C PHE A 106 11.67 9.44 14.04
N VAL A 107 10.38 9.39 13.65
CA VAL A 107 9.76 10.46 12.87
C VAL A 107 9.51 11.71 13.73
N PHE A 108 9.90 12.86 13.21
CA PHE A 108 9.59 14.16 13.78
C PHE A 108 8.17 14.55 13.41
N LEU A 109 7.26 14.55 14.38
CA LEU A 109 5.83 14.88 14.23
C LEU A 109 5.49 16.15 15.00
N GLY A 110 4.61 16.95 14.43
CA GLY A 110 3.98 18.05 15.17
C GLY A 110 3.14 17.51 16.33
N LYS A 111 2.82 18.36 17.28
CA LYS A 111 2.12 18.01 18.53
C LYS A 111 0.78 17.31 18.25
N GLY A 112 0.01 17.82 17.27
CA GLY A 112 -1.27 17.24 16.90
C GLY A 112 -1.14 15.78 16.47
N GLU A 113 -0.31 15.50 15.47
CA GLU A 113 -0.09 14.13 14.96
C GLU A 113 0.53 13.23 16.04
N SER A 114 1.49 13.73 16.80
CA SER A 114 2.15 12.95 17.86
C SER A 114 1.19 12.48 18.95
N THR A 115 0.16 13.28 19.28
CA THR A 115 -0.82 12.95 20.32
C THR A 115 -1.98 12.06 19.84
N HIS A 116 -2.20 12.00 18.53
CA HIS A 116 -3.29 11.22 17.91
C HIS A 116 -2.81 9.95 17.18
N GLY A 117 -1.72 9.37 17.65
CA GLY A 117 -1.22 8.10 17.10
C GLY A 117 -0.49 8.20 15.77
N GLY A 118 -0.06 9.40 15.35
CA GLY A 118 0.60 9.61 14.06
C GLY A 118 1.83 8.74 13.82
N ARG A 119 2.50 8.29 14.89
CA ARG A 119 3.69 7.40 14.79
C ARG A 119 3.37 6.02 14.23
N ASP A 120 2.13 5.56 14.34
CA ASP A 120 1.67 4.28 13.81
C ASP A 120 0.64 4.44 12.68
N LYS A 121 0.47 5.64 12.15
CA LYS A 121 -0.44 5.92 11.06
C LYS A 121 0.16 5.47 9.72
N ASP A 122 -0.59 4.63 8.98
CA ASP A 122 -0.12 4.04 7.73
C ASP A 122 0.40 5.07 6.73
N SER A 123 -0.31 6.19 6.54
CA SER A 123 0.14 7.23 5.61
C SER A 123 1.48 7.87 6.01
N ILE A 124 1.70 8.13 7.29
CA ILE A 124 2.96 8.74 7.76
C ILE A 124 4.13 7.75 7.65
N LEU A 125 3.85 6.48 7.94
CA LEU A 125 4.86 5.42 7.85
C LEU A 125 5.25 5.12 6.41
N SER A 126 4.27 5.01 5.50
CA SER A 126 4.54 4.79 4.06
C SER A 126 5.32 5.94 3.45
N ASP A 127 4.86 7.18 3.66
CA ASP A 127 5.47 8.38 3.09
C ASP A 127 6.92 8.57 3.60
N THR A 128 7.16 8.28 4.90
CA THR A 128 8.52 8.34 5.47
C THR A 128 9.40 7.21 4.95
N PHE A 129 8.84 6.03 4.70
CA PHE A 129 9.58 4.91 4.10
C PHE A 129 10.02 5.24 2.67
N GLU A 130 9.15 5.82 1.86
CA GLU A 130 9.47 6.32 0.53
C GLU A 130 10.50 7.45 0.59
N ALA A 131 10.37 8.37 1.54
CA ALA A 131 11.36 9.42 1.72
C ALA A 131 12.76 8.88 2.03
N LEU A 132 12.89 7.80 2.81
CA LEU A 132 14.16 7.11 3.03
C LEU A 132 14.71 6.46 1.76
N ILE A 133 13.84 5.91 0.89
CA ILE A 133 14.24 5.41 -0.43
C ILE A 133 14.81 6.55 -1.27
N GLY A 134 14.10 7.68 -1.35
CA GLY A 134 14.54 8.86 -2.10
C GLY A 134 15.88 9.40 -1.59
N ALA A 135 16.07 9.45 -0.27
CA ALA A 135 17.32 9.85 0.37
C ALA A 135 18.46 8.85 0.08
N THR A 136 18.16 7.55 0.09
CA THR A 136 19.14 6.50 -0.28
C THR A 136 19.58 6.64 -1.73
N TYR A 137 18.62 6.85 -2.63
CA TYR A 137 18.91 7.05 -4.05
C TYR A 137 19.81 8.28 -4.30
N LEU A 138 19.50 9.41 -3.67
CA LEU A 138 20.32 10.62 -3.79
C LEU A 138 21.73 10.45 -3.20
N THR A 139 21.86 9.62 -2.17
CA THR A 139 23.16 9.35 -1.52
C THR A 139 24.03 8.40 -2.32
N SER A 140 23.45 7.29 -2.81
CA SER A 140 24.22 6.13 -3.27
C SER A 140 23.77 5.58 -4.62
N GLY A 141 22.81 6.23 -5.28
CA GLY A 141 22.30 5.84 -6.59
C GLY A 141 21.32 4.68 -6.59
N LEU A 142 20.92 4.29 -7.82
CA LEU A 142 19.82 3.33 -8.03
C LEU A 142 20.15 1.92 -7.53
N GLU A 143 21.38 1.46 -7.71
CA GLU A 143 21.73 0.07 -7.35
C GLU A 143 21.68 -0.16 -5.83
N GLU A 144 22.13 0.80 -5.04
CA GLU A 144 22.02 0.70 -3.59
C GLU A 144 20.56 0.85 -3.11
N ALA A 145 19.79 1.76 -3.70
CA ALA A 145 18.37 1.87 -3.43
C ALA A 145 17.64 0.54 -3.77
N ARG A 146 17.95 -0.08 -4.92
CA ARG A 146 17.44 -1.39 -5.33
C ARG A 146 17.73 -2.46 -4.29
N ARG A 147 18.98 -2.55 -3.85
CA ARG A 147 19.43 -3.52 -2.84
C ARG A 147 18.61 -3.39 -1.56
N VAL A 148 18.45 -2.16 -1.07
CA VAL A 148 17.68 -1.88 0.15
C VAL A 148 16.20 -2.18 -0.03
N ILE A 149 15.58 -1.71 -1.13
CA ILE A 149 14.16 -1.97 -1.43
C ILE A 149 13.89 -3.47 -1.44
N LEU A 150 14.68 -4.25 -2.18
CA LEU A 150 14.48 -5.70 -2.27
C LEU A 150 14.73 -6.41 -0.93
N ALA A 151 15.68 -5.95 -0.12
CA ALA A 151 15.91 -6.48 1.22
C ALA A 151 14.74 -6.20 2.17
N ARG A 152 14.10 -5.02 2.06
CA ARG A 152 13.00 -4.62 2.94
C ARG A 152 11.62 -5.11 2.49
N LEU A 153 11.41 -5.26 1.18
CA LEU A 153 10.11 -5.62 0.59
C LEU A 153 10.08 -7.01 -0.05
N GLY A 154 11.19 -7.76 -0.03
CA GLY A 154 11.27 -9.09 -0.66
C GLY A 154 10.21 -10.07 -0.17
N PHE A 155 9.81 -9.99 1.11
CA PHE A 155 8.72 -10.79 1.66
C PHE A 155 7.36 -10.49 1.02
N LEU A 156 7.15 -9.27 0.50
CA LEU A 156 5.93 -8.89 -0.23
C LEU A 156 5.93 -9.45 -1.65
N LEU A 157 7.11 -9.53 -2.26
CA LEU A 157 7.27 -10.04 -3.62
C LEU A 157 7.07 -11.56 -3.71
N ALA A 158 7.40 -12.30 -2.66
CA ALA A 158 7.13 -13.73 -2.58
C ALA A 158 5.63 -14.04 -2.66
N ASP A 159 4.78 -13.16 -2.12
CA ASP A 159 3.32 -13.26 -2.14
C ASP A 159 2.67 -12.40 -3.23
N ALA A 160 3.44 -11.79 -4.13
CA ALA A 160 2.90 -10.86 -5.13
C ALA A 160 1.80 -11.47 -6.01
N PRO A 161 1.87 -12.74 -6.47
CA PRO A 161 0.77 -13.36 -7.19
C PRO A 161 -0.53 -13.41 -6.39
N SER A 162 -0.48 -13.82 -5.11
CA SER A 162 -1.66 -13.86 -4.25
C SER A 162 -2.17 -12.48 -3.85
N ARG A 163 -1.30 -11.47 -3.79
CA ARG A 163 -1.65 -10.07 -3.52
C ARG A 163 -2.21 -9.37 -4.75
N GLY A 164 -1.69 -9.65 -5.93
CA GLY A 164 -2.25 -9.23 -7.22
C GLY A 164 -3.59 -9.91 -7.52
N GLN A 165 -3.87 -11.05 -6.87
CA GLN A 165 -5.16 -11.75 -6.84
C GLN A 165 -6.22 -11.12 -5.92
N HIS A 166 -6.07 -9.92 -5.40
CA HIS A 166 -7.22 -9.01 -5.29
C HIS A 166 -7.61 -8.60 -6.72
N GLN A 167 -7.78 -9.64 -7.54
CA GLN A 167 -8.31 -9.58 -8.87
C GLN A 167 -9.55 -8.71 -8.81
N ASP A 168 -9.68 -7.77 -9.70
CA ASP A 168 -10.95 -7.12 -9.95
C ASP A 168 -11.87 -8.16 -10.59
N TRP A 169 -12.31 -9.11 -9.74
CA TRP A 169 -13.20 -10.17 -10.14
C TRP A 169 -14.47 -9.62 -10.80
N LYS A 170 -14.85 -8.38 -10.46
CA LYS A 170 -15.96 -7.69 -11.09
C LYS A 170 -15.69 -7.42 -12.57
N THR A 171 -14.52 -6.88 -12.90
CA THR A 171 -14.11 -6.65 -14.29
C THR A 171 -13.97 -7.98 -15.04
N LEU A 172 -13.35 -8.98 -14.44
CA LEU A 172 -13.20 -10.30 -15.04
C LEU A 172 -14.56 -10.98 -15.31
N LEU A 173 -15.51 -10.89 -14.39
CA LEU A 173 -16.84 -11.45 -14.58
C LEU A 173 -17.58 -10.73 -15.71
N VAL A 174 -17.42 -9.40 -15.83
CA VAL A 174 -17.99 -8.64 -16.95
C VAL A 174 -17.37 -9.05 -18.28
N GLU A 175 -16.05 -9.14 -18.38
CA GLU A 175 -15.34 -9.57 -19.59
C GLU A 175 -15.73 -11.01 -19.98
N TYR A 176 -15.78 -11.92 -19.01
CA TYR A 176 -16.22 -13.30 -19.23
C TYR A 176 -17.67 -13.36 -19.73
N SER A 177 -18.58 -12.65 -19.05
CA SER A 177 -19.99 -12.59 -19.45
C SER A 177 -20.17 -12.07 -20.87
N GLN A 178 -19.42 -11.03 -21.24
CA GLN A 178 -19.44 -10.49 -22.61
C GLN A 178 -18.88 -11.51 -23.61
N SER A 179 -17.77 -12.17 -23.30
CA SER A 179 -17.13 -13.16 -24.20
C SER A 179 -18.03 -14.39 -24.46
N LYS A 180 -18.86 -14.76 -23.49
CA LYS A 180 -19.77 -15.91 -23.56
C LYS A 180 -21.20 -15.51 -23.96
N GLY A 181 -21.49 -14.22 -24.12
CA GLY A 181 -22.81 -13.73 -24.47
C GLY A 181 -23.86 -13.94 -23.37
N LEU A 182 -23.44 -13.97 -22.08
CA LEU A 182 -24.31 -14.23 -20.94
C LEU A 182 -25.15 -13.02 -20.53
N GLY A 183 -24.81 -11.81 -21.02
CA GLY A 183 -25.52 -10.56 -20.78
C GLY A 183 -24.85 -9.65 -19.74
N GLU A 184 -25.62 -8.74 -19.16
CA GLU A 184 -25.11 -7.73 -18.23
C GLU A 184 -24.94 -8.29 -16.82
N VAL A 185 -23.85 -7.88 -16.14
CA VAL A 185 -23.55 -8.27 -14.75
C VAL A 185 -24.12 -7.21 -13.80
N SER A 186 -24.87 -7.65 -12.80
CA SER A 186 -25.43 -6.79 -11.75
C SER A 186 -25.15 -7.34 -10.36
N TYR A 187 -25.26 -6.48 -9.34
CA TYR A 187 -24.98 -6.83 -7.95
C TYR A 187 -26.09 -6.32 -7.03
N GLU A 188 -26.59 -7.18 -6.15
CA GLU A 188 -27.41 -6.80 -5.02
C GLU A 188 -26.57 -6.82 -3.74
N VAL A 189 -26.65 -5.77 -2.91
CA VAL A 189 -25.83 -5.65 -1.71
C VAL A 189 -26.69 -5.31 -0.51
N GLU A 190 -26.66 -6.17 0.49
CA GLU A 190 -27.31 -6.01 1.78
C GLU A 190 -26.25 -5.73 2.85
N GLY A 191 -26.56 -4.88 3.85
CA GLY A 191 -25.66 -4.58 4.95
C GLY A 191 -26.31 -4.87 6.29
N GLU A 192 -25.64 -5.65 7.15
CA GLU A 192 -26.10 -6.03 8.48
C GLU A 192 -25.12 -5.60 9.56
N GLY A 193 -25.62 -5.32 10.77
CA GLY A 193 -24.85 -4.96 11.95
C GLY A 193 -24.67 -3.46 12.16
N PRO A 194 -24.11 -3.06 13.34
CA PRO A 194 -23.87 -1.68 13.69
C PRO A 194 -22.78 -1.06 12.82
N ASP A 195 -22.78 0.27 12.66
CA ASP A 195 -21.89 0.97 11.70
C ASP A 195 -20.40 0.65 11.85
N HIS A 196 -19.91 0.41 13.06
CA HIS A 196 -18.50 0.10 13.33
C HIS A 196 -18.12 -1.37 13.12
N GLN A 197 -19.11 -2.25 12.86
CA GLN A 197 -18.94 -3.69 12.58
C GLN A 197 -19.87 -4.16 11.47
N ARG A 198 -20.25 -3.26 10.55
CA ARG A 198 -21.16 -3.60 9.46
C ARG A 198 -20.53 -4.60 8.51
N VAL A 199 -21.25 -5.67 8.23
CA VAL A 199 -20.89 -6.69 7.25
C VAL A 199 -21.83 -6.55 6.05
N PHE A 200 -21.26 -6.53 4.86
CA PHE A 200 -22.00 -6.49 3.60
C PHE A 200 -22.00 -7.87 2.95
N THR A 201 -23.17 -8.30 2.51
CA THR A 201 -23.35 -9.48 1.67
C THR A 201 -23.73 -9.01 0.28
N ALA A 202 -22.99 -9.43 -0.75
CA ALA A 202 -23.28 -9.14 -2.13
C ALA A 202 -23.61 -10.42 -2.89
N ARG A 203 -24.57 -10.34 -3.85
CA ARG A 203 -24.89 -11.38 -4.80
C ARG A 203 -24.70 -10.87 -6.22
N ALA A 204 -24.00 -11.65 -7.04
CA ALA A 204 -23.75 -11.35 -8.44
C ALA A 204 -24.75 -12.07 -9.33
N TYR A 205 -25.32 -11.36 -10.29
CA TYR A 205 -26.27 -11.88 -11.28
C TYR A 205 -25.76 -11.60 -12.69
N VAL A 206 -26.15 -12.45 -13.64
CA VAL A 206 -25.89 -12.26 -15.06
C VAL A 206 -27.23 -12.24 -15.80
N SER A 207 -27.43 -11.19 -16.61
CA SER A 207 -28.70 -10.91 -17.25
C SER A 207 -29.87 -10.76 -16.25
N GLU A 208 -31.08 -11.12 -16.65
CA GLU A 208 -32.27 -11.09 -15.81
C GLU A 208 -32.47 -12.42 -15.01
N SER A 209 -31.38 -13.14 -14.73
CA SER A 209 -31.44 -14.37 -13.93
C SER A 209 -31.94 -14.06 -12.51
N SER A 210 -32.92 -14.82 -12.05
CA SER A 210 -33.40 -14.77 -10.66
C SER A 210 -32.51 -15.51 -9.69
N GLU A 211 -31.54 -16.30 -10.18
CA GLU A 211 -30.55 -17.03 -9.35
C GLU A 211 -29.25 -16.32 -9.34
N ALA A 212 -28.70 -16.12 -8.13
CA ALA A 212 -27.39 -15.53 -7.94
C ALA A 212 -26.31 -16.49 -8.45
N LEU A 213 -25.46 -16.00 -9.36
CA LEU A 213 -24.33 -16.74 -9.90
C LEU A 213 -23.22 -16.90 -8.86
N GLY A 214 -23.08 -15.95 -7.93
CA GLY A 214 -22.13 -16.03 -6.82
C GLY A 214 -22.50 -15.12 -5.66
N GLU A 215 -22.01 -15.46 -4.47
CA GLU A 215 -22.23 -14.68 -3.24
C GLU A 215 -20.90 -14.38 -2.53
N GLY A 216 -20.79 -13.18 -1.93
CA GLY A 216 -19.61 -12.74 -1.19
C GLY A 216 -19.94 -11.88 0.01
N ARG A 217 -19.13 -11.98 1.07
CA ARG A 217 -19.29 -11.20 2.32
C ARG A 217 -17.99 -10.47 2.65
N ALA A 218 -18.10 -9.19 3.03
CA ALA A 218 -16.95 -8.38 3.44
C ALA A 218 -17.36 -7.19 4.31
N SER A 219 -16.37 -6.48 4.85
CA SER A 219 -16.55 -5.25 5.66
C SER A 219 -16.89 -4.00 4.85
N SER A 220 -16.89 -4.06 3.51
CA SER A 220 -17.33 -2.97 2.63
C SER A 220 -18.12 -3.49 1.44
N LYS A 221 -19.01 -2.67 0.87
CA LYS A 221 -19.81 -3.03 -0.31
C LYS A 221 -18.90 -3.47 -1.47
N LYS A 222 -17.89 -2.68 -1.80
CA LYS A 222 -16.93 -2.96 -2.90
C LYS A 222 -16.25 -4.32 -2.73
N HIS A 223 -15.80 -4.66 -1.52
CA HIS A 223 -15.15 -5.95 -1.27
C HIS A 223 -16.14 -7.12 -1.29
N ALA A 224 -17.38 -6.92 -0.82
CA ALA A 224 -18.41 -7.93 -0.90
C ALA A 224 -18.79 -8.25 -2.36
N GLU A 225 -18.96 -7.22 -3.19
CA GLU A 225 -19.23 -7.39 -4.63
C GLU A 225 -18.08 -8.12 -5.35
N ASN A 226 -16.83 -7.78 -5.02
CA ASN A 226 -15.66 -8.45 -5.61
C ASN A 226 -15.57 -9.92 -5.19
N ALA A 227 -15.92 -10.24 -3.94
CA ALA A 227 -16.00 -11.62 -3.45
C ALA A 227 -17.12 -12.40 -4.12
N ALA A 228 -18.29 -11.78 -4.36
CA ALA A 228 -19.39 -12.39 -5.10
C ALA A 228 -19.02 -12.69 -6.56
N ALA A 229 -18.30 -11.76 -7.21
CA ALA A 229 -17.77 -11.99 -8.55
C ALA A 229 -16.76 -13.14 -8.60
N GLN A 230 -15.89 -13.25 -7.58
CA GLN A 230 -14.96 -14.37 -7.47
C GLN A 230 -15.67 -15.73 -7.34
N ASP A 231 -16.71 -15.79 -6.50
CA ASP A 231 -17.51 -17.01 -6.34
C ASP A 231 -18.22 -17.39 -7.64
N ALA A 232 -18.79 -16.40 -8.35
CA ALA A 232 -19.39 -16.58 -9.66
C ALA A 232 -18.40 -17.16 -10.69
N MET A 233 -17.19 -16.60 -10.78
CA MET A 233 -16.17 -17.10 -11.71
C MET A 233 -15.73 -18.52 -11.40
N LYS A 234 -15.65 -18.91 -10.12
CA LYS A 234 -15.33 -20.29 -9.72
C LYS A 234 -16.43 -21.28 -10.13
N ARG A 235 -17.69 -20.92 -10.00
CA ARG A 235 -18.82 -21.77 -10.41
C ARG A 235 -18.83 -21.92 -11.93
N LEU A 236 -18.66 -20.82 -12.66
CA LEU A 236 -18.62 -20.88 -14.13
C LEU A 236 -17.46 -21.71 -14.67
N ALA A 237 -16.30 -21.70 -14.00
CA ALA A 237 -15.18 -22.56 -14.38
C ALA A 237 -15.44 -24.05 -14.09
N ALA A 238 -16.18 -24.37 -13.02
CA ALA A 238 -16.56 -25.75 -12.67
C ALA A 238 -17.60 -26.35 -13.61
N ASP A 239 -18.42 -25.52 -14.25
CA ASP A 239 -19.45 -25.96 -15.22
C ASP A 239 -18.88 -26.22 -16.64
N GLU A 240 -17.62 -25.86 -16.88
CA GLU A 240 -16.89 -26.09 -18.17
C GLU A 240 -16.05 -27.39 -18.15
N GLU A 241 -15.87 -28.05 -17.01
CA GLU A 241 -15.18 -29.36 -16.88
C GLU A 241 -16.19 -30.54 -16.96
#